data_e2f3e0a08ee2eaf91c4e2dc6ee0f1e94
#
_entry.id   e2f3e0a08ee2eaf91c4e2dc6ee0f1e94
#
_cell.length_a   1.000
_cell.length_b   1.000
_cell.length_c   1.000
_cell.angle_alpha   90.00
_cell.angle_beta   90.00
_cell.angle_gamma   90.00
#
_symmetry.space_group_name_H-M   'P 1'
#
loop_
_entity.id
_entity.type
_entity.pdbx_description
1 polymer ?
#
loop_
_entity_poly.entity_id
_entity_poly.type
_entity_poly.pdbx_seq_one_letter_code
_entity_poly.pdbx_strand_id
1 'polypeptide(L)'
;IYADAGSNLIPSFLKKLNKEIKVVSMQLTIDDTVYRCYDDDIDVEQFSKNFYQMMREDRNIYTSQVNPDDFIQAFKEDVDAGHQIICFTLAKGISGTYNSACIARDMINEEHGKEIVYVVDAATAGFGEGLQAIHAADLVEKGWDFKAIVEEAETFKFKVRSEFTVGDIKYLIKKGRVSSLVAKFINLIKIKFLLKGSLDSKIEVSGKVFGRKI
;
A
#
# COMPACT_ATOMS: atom_id res chain seq x y z
N ILE A 1 -7.30 3.86 12.64
CA ILE A 1 -6.78 4.00 11.26
C ILE A 1 -6.14 2.69 10.83
N TYR A 2 -6.39 2.29 9.58
CA TYR A 2 -5.82 1.12 8.95
C TYR A 2 -5.07 1.49 7.67
N ALA A 3 -4.06 0.69 7.31
CA ALA A 3 -3.41 0.71 6.00
C ALA A 3 -3.18 -0.73 5.52
N ASP A 4 -3.01 -0.93 4.21
CA ASP A 4 -2.58 -2.24 3.74
C ASP A 4 -1.04 -2.41 3.80
N ALA A 5 -0.56 -3.62 3.60
CA ALA A 5 0.86 -3.95 3.64
C ALA A 5 1.70 -3.21 2.57
N GLY A 6 1.07 -2.60 1.58
CA GLY A 6 1.72 -1.76 0.56
C GLY A 6 2.20 -0.41 1.10
N SER A 7 1.76 0.01 2.28
CA SER A 7 2.07 1.31 2.91
C SER A 7 3.52 1.46 3.38
N ASN A 8 4.26 0.37 3.54
CA ASN A 8 5.60 0.33 4.15
C ASN A 8 5.64 0.83 5.62
N LEU A 9 4.51 0.79 6.32
CA LEU A 9 4.44 1.13 7.74
C LEU A 9 4.84 -0.07 8.58
N ILE A 10 6.13 -0.17 8.90
CA ILE A 10 6.64 -1.26 9.75
C ILE A 10 6.41 -0.96 11.23
N PRO A 11 6.20 -1.98 12.08
CA PRO A 11 5.87 -1.80 13.50
C PRO A 11 6.89 -0.96 14.27
N SER A 12 8.19 -1.14 14.02
CA SER A 12 9.24 -0.37 14.68
C SER A 12 9.18 1.12 14.34
N PHE A 13 8.76 1.46 13.11
CA PHE A 13 8.60 2.84 12.68
C PHE A 13 7.36 3.48 13.31
N LEU A 14 6.22 2.77 13.31
CA LEU A 14 4.99 3.25 13.97
C LEU A 14 5.21 3.47 15.47
N LYS A 15 5.94 2.58 16.13
CA LYS A 15 6.33 2.74 17.53
C LYS A 15 7.17 4.00 17.77
N LYS A 16 8.12 4.31 16.89
CA LYS A 16 8.93 5.54 16.99
C LYS A 16 8.10 6.80 16.82
N LEU A 17 7.06 6.76 15.99
CA LEU A 17 6.13 7.87 15.77
C LEU A 17 5.05 7.95 16.84
N ASN A 18 4.94 6.96 17.74
CA ASN A 18 3.86 6.81 18.71
C ASN A 18 2.47 6.86 18.01
N LYS A 19 2.30 6.10 16.92
CA LYS A 19 1.07 6.05 16.13
C LYS A 19 0.41 4.67 16.21
N GLU A 20 -0.89 4.68 16.43
CA GLU A 20 -1.74 3.49 16.40
C GLU A 20 -2.37 3.34 15.01
N ILE A 21 -1.62 2.73 14.08
CA ILE A 21 -2.10 2.37 12.75
C ILE A 21 -1.97 0.86 12.62
N LYS A 22 -3.08 0.18 12.37
CA LYS A 22 -3.11 -1.26 12.11
C LYS A 22 -2.83 -1.51 10.64
N VAL A 23 -1.95 -2.48 10.34
CA VAL A 23 -1.58 -2.82 8.95
C VAL A 23 -2.19 -4.17 8.59
N VAL A 24 -3.02 -4.18 7.55
CA VAL A 24 -3.62 -5.43 7.05
C VAL A 24 -2.59 -6.19 6.24
N SER A 25 -2.31 -7.42 6.65
CA SER A 25 -1.31 -8.28 6.04
C SER A 25 -1.71 -8.70 4.63
N MET A 26 -0.74 -8.78 3.72
CA MET A 26 -0.94 -9.38 2.41
C MET A 26 -0.20 -10.70 2.29
N GLN A 27 -0.62 -11.54 1.35
CA GLN A 27 0.04 -12.79 1.04
C GLN A 27 1.14 -12.59 0.00
N LEU A 28 2.23 -13.28 0.24
CA LEU A 28 3.39 -13.35 -0.63
C LEU A 28 3.74 -14.82 -0.86
N THR A 29 3.82 -15.25 -2.11
CA THR A 29 4.27 -16.59 -2.46
C THR A 29 5.70 -16.51 -2.98
N ILE A 30 6.61 -17.24 -2.34
CA ILE A 30 8.00 -17.38 -2.75
C ILE A 30 8.23 -18.86 -3.07
N ASP A 31 8.51 -19.14 -4.34
CA ASP A 31 8.42 -20.47 -4.94
C ASP A 31 7.03 -21.07 -4.64
N ASP A 32 6.91 -22.10 -3.85
CA ASP A 32 5.63 -22.72 -3.51
C ASP A 32 5.19 -22.46 -2.05
N THR A 33 5.91 -21.57 -1.33
CA THR A 33 5.61 -21.26 0.07
C THR A 33 4.89 -19.93 0.18
N VAL A 34 3.76 -19.93 0.91
CA VAL A 34 2.96 -18.73 1.19
C VAL A 34 3.39 -18.12 2.51
N TYR A 35 3.64 -16.82 2.50
CA TYR A 35 3.96 -15.99 3.67
C TYR A 35 2.91 -14.89 3.82
N ARG A 36 2.67 -14.48 5.05
CA ARG A 36 1.89 -13.28 5.37
C ARG A 36 2.85 -12.23 5.93
N CYS A 37 2.83 -11.03 5.36
CA CYS A 37 3.94 -10.09 5.56
C CYS A 37 3.93 -9.35 6.90
N TYR A 38 2.77 -9.24 7.56
CA TYR A 38 2.56 -8.42 8.76
C TYR A 38 1.85 -9.18 9.89
N ASP A 39 1.88 -10.50 9.88
CA ASP A 39 1.35 -11.29 10.99
C ASP A 39 2.28 -11.16 12.23
N ASP A 40 1.73 -11.30 13.42
CA ASP A 40 2.40 -11.00 14.69
C ASP A 40 3.69 -11.81 14.94
N ASP A 41 3.82 -12.99 14.32
CA ASP A 41 4.98 -13.86 14.39
C ASP A 41 6.09 -13.52 13.39
N ILE A 42 5.89 -12.50 12.54
CA ILE A 42 6.82 -12.09 11.50
C ILE A 42 7.66 -10.88 11.93
N ASP A 43 8.96 -11.05 11.99
CA ASP A 43 9.89 -9.91 11.98
C ASP A 43 9.92 -9.28 10.58
N VAL A 44 9.08 -8.26 10.39
CA VAL A 44 8.89 -7.57 9.10
C VAL A 44 10.21 -7.00 8.56
N GLU A 45 11.10 -6.52 9.43
CA GLU A 45 12.39 -5.94 9.02
C GLU A 45 13.33 -7.02 8.48
N GLN A 46 13.44 -8.13 9.19
CA GLN A 46 14.28 -9.24 8.76
C GLN A 46 13.70 -9.94 7.54
N PHE A 47 12.37 -10.11 7.52
CA PHE A 47 11.67 -10.65 6.36
C PHE A 47 11.92 -9.82 5.10
N SER A 48 11.83 -8.48 5.20
CA SER A 48 12.08 -7.57 4.07
C SER A 48 13.51 -7.69 3.52
N LYS A 49 14.52 -7.81 4.40
CA LYS A 49 15.92 -8.02 3.98
C LYS A 49 16.07 -9.32 3.18
N ASN A 50 15.53 -10.40 3.71
CA ASN A 50 15.57 -11.72 3.07
C ASN A 50 14.80 -11.71 1.74
N PHE A 51 13.65 -11.05 1.68
CA PHE A 51 12.83 -10.91 0.48
C PHE A 51 13.60 -10.24 -0.68
N TYR A 52 14.26 -9.12 -0.41
CA TYR A 52 15.05 -8.45 -1.46
C TYR A 52 16.28 -9.26 -1.88
N GLN A 53 16.83 -10.09 -1.01
CA GLN A 53 17.89 -11.02 -1.39
C GLN A 53 17.34 -12.09 -2.32
N MET A 54 16.22 -12.73 -1.98
CA MET A 54 15.55 -13.74 -2.83
C MET A 54 15.17 -13.18 -4.20
N MET A 55 14.74 -11.90 -4.27
CA MET A 55 14.53 -11.22 -5.55
C MET A 55 15.80 -11.13 -6.40
N ARG A 56 16.96 -10.86 -5.80
CA ARG A 56 18.26 -10.81 -6.52
C ARG A 56 18.71 -12.19 -6.99
N GLU A 57 18.32 -13.22 -6.29
CA GLU A 57 18.54 -14.63 -6.63
C GLU A 57 17.57 -15.15 -7.71
N ASP A 58 16.71 -14.26 -8.24
CA ASP A 58 15.69 -14.54 -9.27
C ASP A 58 14.69 -15.63 -8.85
N ARG A 59 14.41 -15.75 -7.53
CA ARG A 59 13.39 -16.66 -7.00
C ARG A 59 12.03 -16.31 -7.57
N ASN A 60 11.18 -17.29 -7.64
CA ASN A 60 9.82 -17.13 -8.17
C ASN A 60 8.91 -16.48 -7.10
N ILE A 61 8.67 -15.18 -7.22
CA ILE A 61 7.96 -14.40 -6.22
C ILE A 61 6.67 -13.83 -6.81
N TYR A 62 5.56 -14.06 -6.11
CA TYR A 62 4.24 -13.52 -6.45
C TYR A 62 3.65 -12.81 -5.23
N THR A 63 3.00 -11.68 -5.48
CA THR A 63 2.18 -10.99 -4.48
C THR A 63 0.72 -11.16 -4.85
N SER A 64 -0.12 -11.46 -3.87
CA SER A 64 -1.58 -11.47 -4.01
C SER A 64 -2.15 -10.18 -3.42
N GLN A 65 -3.25 -9.69 -3.99
CA GLN A 65 -4.03 -8.65 -3.32
C GLN A 65 -4.53 -9.16 -1.97
N VAL A 66 -4.75 -8.28 -1.01
CA VAL A 66 -5.48 -8.62 0.21
C VAL A 66 -6.91 -8.97 -0.20
N ASN A 67 -7.48 -10.06 0.31
CA ASN A 67 -8.84 -10.46 -0.02
C ASN A 67 -9.87 -9.79 0.92
N PRO A 68 -11.18 -9.78 0.59
CA PRO A 68 -12.20 -9.15 1.42
C PRO A 68 -12.27 -9.73 2.83
N ASP A 69 -12.13 -11.05 2.98
CA ASP A 69 -12.21 -11.72 4.29
C ASP A 69 -11.07 -11.30 5.22
N ASP A 70 -9.86 -11.09 4.68
CA ASP A 70 -8.72 -10.58 5.46
C ASP A 70 -9.03 -9.19 6.03
N PHE A 71 -9.70 -8.31 5.28
CA PHE A 71 -10.14 -7.00 5.77
C PHE A 71 -11.24 -7.12 6.81
N ILE A 72 -12.25 -7.97 6.59
CA ILE A 72 -13.33 -8.21 7.55
C ILE A 72 -12.75 -8.68 8.89
N GLN A 73 -11.86 -9.66 8.86
CA GLN A 73 -11.20 -10.16 10.05
C GLN A 73 -10.35 -9.11 10.75
N ALA A 74 -9.59 -8.32 10.00
CA ALA A 74 -8.77 -7.24 10.57
C ALA A 74 -9.60 -6.16 11.24
N PHE A 75 -10.77 -5.81 10.68
CA PHE A 75 -11.65 -4.76 11.20
C PHE A 75 -12.52 -5.21 12.38
N LYS A 76 -12.74 -6.52 12.51
CA LYS A 76 -13.74 -7.11 13.41
C LYS A 76 -13.66 -6.59 14.84
N GLU A 77 -12.46 -6.59 15.45
CA GLU A 77 -12.28 -6.17 16.83
C GLU A 77 -12.71 -4.71 17.05
N ASP A 78 -12.31 -3.80 16.16
CA ASP A 78 -12.63 -2.38 16.27
C ASP A 78 -14.11 -2.10 15.96
N VAL A 79 -14.67 -2.83 15.00
CA VAL A 79 -16.11 -2.75 14.68
C VAL A 79 -16.96 -3.23 15.85
N ASP A 80 -16.62 -4.36 16.45
CA ASP A 80 -17.33 -4.91 17.63
C ASP A 80 -17.20 -3.99 18.85
N ALA A 81 -16.08 -3.24 18.96
CA ALA A 81 -15.88 -2.22 19.99
C ALA A 81 -16.62 -0.90 19.69
N GLY A 82 -17.30 -0.79 18.55
CA GLY A 82 -18.06 0.40 18.14
C GLY A 82 -17.22 1.52 17.52
N HIS A 83 -15.98 1.24 17.15
CA HIS A 83 -15.11 2.22 16.49
C HIS A 83 -15.48 2.39 15.02
N GLN A 84 -15.25 3.60 14.49
CA GLN A 84 -15.29 3.87 13.06
C GLN A 84 -13.90 3.70 12.46
N ILE A 85 -13.83 3.17 11.24
CA ILE A 85 -12.58 2.77 10.58
C ILE A 85 -12.36 3.58 9.30
N ILE A 86 -11.17 4.15 9.15
CA ILE A 86 -10.69 4.67 7.87
C ILE A 86 -9.50 3.80 7.45
N CYS A 87 -9.64 3.14 6.31
CA CYS A 87 -8.62 2.24 5.75
C CYS A 87 -8.01 2.84 4.48
N PHE A 88 -6.71 3.03 4.48
CA PHE A 88 -5.95 3.43 3.31
C PHE A 88 -5.46 2.19 2.56
N THR A 89 -5.57 2.21 1.25
CA THR A 89 -5.05 1.14 0.40
C THR A 89 -4.17 1.70 -0.69
N LEU A 90 -3.22 0.88 -1.15
CA LEU A 90 -2.44 1.26 -2.31
C LEU A 90 -3.34 1.51 -3.53
N ALA A 91 -2.80 2.27 -4.48
CA ALA A 91 -3.51 2.73 -5.67
C ALA A 91 -4.27 1.61 -6.39
N LYS A 92 -5.57 1.81 -6.62
CA LYS A 92 -6.47 0.87 -7.31
C LYS A 92 -6.02 0.50 -8.73
N GLY A 93 -5.23 1.35 -9.38
CA GLY A 93 -4.66 1.08 -10.70
C GLY A 93 -3.46 0.14 -10.68
N ILE A 94 -2.95 -0.22 -9.49
CA ILE A 94 -1.77 -1.09 -9.30
C ILE A 94 -2.19 -2.45 -8.73
N SER A 95 -3.23 -2.48 -7.88
CA SER A 95 -3.69 -3.68 -7.18
C SER A 95 -5.20 -3.72 -7.04
N GLY A 96 -5.76 -4.94 -6.98
CA GLY A 96 -7.15 -5.16 -6.63
C GLY A 96 -7.48 -4.98 -5.13
N THR A 97 -6.48 -4.70 -4.29
CA THR A 97 -6.64 -4.56 -2.83
C THR A 97 -7.69 -3.51 -2.46
N TYR A 98 -7.72 -2.36 -3.15
CA TYR A 98 -8.77 -1.35 -2.97
C TYR A 98 -10.17 -1.91 -3.15
N ASN A 99 -10.40 -2.68 -4.23
CA ASN A 99 -11.72 -3.28 -4.48
C ASN A 99 -12.09 -4.29 -3.41
N SER A 100 -11.13 -5.10 -2.95
CA SER A 100 -11.34 -6.03 -1.83
C SER A 100 -11.74 -5.32 -0.55
N ALA A 101 -11.06 -4.23 -0.21
CA ALA A 101 -11.39 -3.40 0.96
C ALA A 101 -12.79 -2.75 0.82
N CYS A 102 -13.16 -2.31 -0.40
CA CYS A 102 -14.50 -1.78 -0.66
C CYS A 102 -15.60 -2.84 -0.46
N ILE A 103 -15.36 -4.08 -0.90
CA ILE A 103 -16.31 -5.19 -0.66
C ILE A 103 -16.48 -5.42 0.85
N ALA A 104 -15.39 -5.50 1.61
CA ALA A 104 -15.43 -5.63 3.06
C ALA A 104 -16.17 -4.47 3.74
N ARG A 105 -15.89 -3.23 3.33
CA ARG A 105 -16.59 -2.02 3.78
C ARG A 105 -18.09 -2.14 3.55
N ASP A 106 -18.50 -2.50 2.34
CA ASP A 106 -19.91 -2.53 1.96
C ASP A 106 -20.66 -3.60 2.79
N MET A 107 -20.08 -4.78 2.98
CA MET A 107 -20.64 -5.83 3.83
C MET A 107 -20.82 -5.37 5.29
N ILE A 108 -19.78 -4.75 5.86
CA ILE A 108 -19.82 -4.29 7.26
C ILE A 108 -20.82 -3.15 7.42
N ASN A 109 -20.81 -2.16 6.52
CA ASN A 109 -21.72 -1.02 6.59
C ASN A 109 -23.20 -1.45 6.39
N GLU A 110 -23.47 -2.42 5.51
CA GLU A 110 -24.81 -3.00 5.33
C GLU A 110 -25.28 -3.73 6.58
N GLU A 111 -24.44 -4.57 7.18
CA GLU A 111 -24.75 -5.29 8.42
C GLU A 111 -25.13 -4.33 9.57
N HIS A 112 -24.44 -3.20 9.67
CA HIS A 112 -24.66 -2.24 10.74
C HIS A 112 -25.67 -1.12 10.38
N GLY A 113 -26.16 -1.06 9.17
CA GLY A 113 -27.12 -0.05 8.69
C GLY A 113 -26.62 1.40 8.75
N LYS A 114 -25.28 1.60 8.79
CA LYS A 114 -24.63 2.91 8.85
C LYS A 114 -23.20 2.84 8.32
N GLU A 115 -22.65 3.99 7.95
CA GLU A 115 -21.25 4.10 7.54
C GLU A 115 -20.31 4.09 8.75
N ILE A 116 -19.64 2.96 8.98
CA ILE A 116 -18.63 2.78 10.03
C ILE A 116 -17.24 2.46 9.48
N VAL A 117 -17.16 2.02 8.24
CA VAL A 117 -15.90 1.80 7.51
C VAL A 117 -15.87 2.69 6.29
N TYR A 118 -14.78 3.41 6.09
CA TYR A 118 -14.46 4.14 4.86
C TYR A 118 -13.13 3.68 4.29
N VAL A 119 -13.05 3.52 2.96
CA VAL A 119 -11.84 3.08 2.26
C VAL A 119 -11.35 4.17 1.33
N VAL A 120 -10.10 4.57 1.52
CA VAL A 120 -9.41 5.58 0.72
C VAL A 120 -8.50 4.91 -0.30
N ASP A 121 -8.71 5.16 -1.60
CA ASP A 121 -7.68 4.90 -2.61
C ASP A 121 -6.59 5.96 -2.45
N ALA A 122 -5.43 5.56 -1.93
CA ALA A 122 -4.32 6.50 -1.72
C ALA A 122 -3.74 7.10 -3.01
N ALA A 123 -4.13 6.59 -4.18
CA ALA A 123 -3.62 6.97 -5.51
C ALA A 123 -2.09 6.86 -5.65
N THR A 124 -1.45 6.15 -4.75
CA THR A 124 -0.01 5.91 -4.67
C THR A 124 0.26 4.56 -4.00
N ALA A 125 1.52 4.25 -3.74
CA ALA A 125 1.93 3.07 -2.99
C ALA A 125 3.15 3.39 -2.13
N GLY A 126 3.53 2.43 -1.28
CA GLY A 126 4.67 2.59 -0.40
C GLY A 126 4.45 3.69 0.63
N PHE A 127 5.50 4.40 0.96
CA PHE A 127 5.42 5.42 2.01
C PHE A 127 4.49 6.59 1.68
N GLY A 128 4.11 6.79 0.41
CA GLY A 128 3.10 7.80 0.04
C GLY A 128 1.71 7.47 0.59
N GLU A 129 1.32 6.19 0.60
CA GLU A 129 0.13 5.69 1.27
C GLU A 129 0.30 5.78 2.80
N GLY A 130 1.42 5.31 3.33
CA GLY A 130 1.73 5.38 4.75
C GLY A 130 1.67 6.81 5.30
N LEU A 131 2.13 7.81 4.55
CA LEU A 131 2.06 9.22 4.94
C LEU A 131 0.61 9.71 5.09
N GLN A 132 -0.29 9.25 4.22
CA GLN A 132 -1.71 9.59 4.32
C GLN A 132 -2.34 8.97 5.57
N ALA A 133 -2.03 7.70 5.86
CA ALA A 133 -2.50 7.04 7.08
C ALA A 133 -1.97 7.71 8.36
N ILE A 134 -0.70 8.14 8.37
CA ILE A 134 -0.10 8.90 9.49
C ILE A 134 -0.81 10.25 9.65
N HIS A 135 -1.06 10.96 8.55
CA HIS A 135 -1.78 12.23 8.61
C HIS A 135 -3.19 12.06 9.20
N ALA A 136 -3.93 11.03 8.78
CA ALA A 136 -5.23 10.72 9.34
C ALA A 136 -5.16 10.38 10.84
N ALA A 137 -4.14 9.63 11.27
CA ALA A 137 -3.91 9.34 12.68
C ALA A 137 -3.63 10.62 13.50
N ASP A 138 -2.88 11.58 12.94
CA ASP A 138 -2.65 12.89 13.55
C ASP A 138 -3.96 13.68 13.75
N LEU A 139 -4.92 13.53 12.83
CA LEU A 139 -6.22 14.19 12.94
C LEU A 139 -7.11 13.54 14.01
N VAL A 140 -7.04 12.19 14.13
CA VAL A 140 -7.70 11.48 15.24
C VAL A 140 -7.18 11.99 16.59
N GLU A 141 -5.87 12.08 16.77
CA GLU A 141 -5.26 12.60 18.00
C GLU A 141 -5.65 14.05 18.32
N LYS A 142 -5.93 14.85 17.28
CA LYS A 142 -6.43 16.23 17.42
C LYS A 142 -7.94 16.31 17.68
N GLY A 143 -8.62 15.17 17.77
CA GLY A 143 -10.05 15.10 18.08
C GLY A 143 -10.97 15.42 16.90
N TRP A 144 -10.49 15.28 15.65
CA TRP A 144 -11.36 15.43 14.50
C TRP A 144 -12.36 14.28 14.43
N ASP A 145 -13.58 14.57 13.98
CA ASP A 145 -14.58 13.54 13.77
C ASP A 145 -14.32 12.74 12.47
N PHE A 146 -14.92 11.55 12.41
CA PHE A 146 -14.74 10.61 11.31
C PHE A 146 -14.98 11.25 9.94
N LYS A 147 -16.06 12.02 9.80
CA LYS A 147 -16.46 12.62 8.52
C LYS A 147 -15.47 13.66 8.04
N ALA A 148 -15.02 14.51 8.96
CA ALA A 148 -14.01 15.53 8.66
C ALA A 148 -12.66 14.88 8.25
N ILE A 149 -12.27 13.77 8.90
CA ILE A 149 -11.05 13.05 8.51
C ILE A 149 -11.19 12.41 7.14
N VAL A 150 -12.35 11.84 6.82
CA VAL A 150 -12.63 11.29 5.49
C VAL A 150 -12.52 12.36 4.40
N GLU A 151 -13.16 13.53 4.61
CA GLU A 151 -13.11 14.65 3.66
C GLU A 151 -11.67 15.16 3.47
N GLU A 152 -10.90 15.29 4.54
CA GLU A 152 -9.49 15.69 4.44
C GLU A 152 -8.66 14.60 3.73
N ALA A 153 -8.85 13.32 4.02
CA ALA A 153 -8.13 12.24 3.38
C ALA A 153 -8.34 12.24 1.86
N GLU A 154 -9.58 12.48 1.39
CA GLU A 154 -9.93 12.56 -0.02
C GLU A 154 -9.29 13.76 -0.73
N THR A 155 -8.96 14.82 -0.02
CA THR A 155 -8.24 15.99 -0.58
C THR A 155 -6.73 15.87 -0.41
N PHE A 156 -6.27 15.37 0.74
CA PHE A 156 -4.85 15.25 1.08
C PHE A 156 -4.10 14.30 0.14
N LYS A 157 -4.73 13.24 -0.34
CA LYS A 157 -4.12 12.30 -1.30
C LYS A 157 -3.57 12.98 -2.56
N PHE A 158 -4.16 14.09 -3.00
CA PHE A 158 -3.68 14.87 -4.14
C PHE A 158 -2.50 15.81 -3.80
N LYS A 159 -2.23 16.03 -2.51
CA LYS A 159 -1.07 16.79 -2.02
C LYS A 159 0.17 15.90 -1.88
N VAL A 160 -0.02 14.56 -1.77
CA VAL A 160 1.07 13.59 -1.67
C VAL A 160 1.62 13.28 -3.06
N ARG A 161 2.92 13.46 -3.24
CA ARG A 161 3.62 13.12 -4.48
C ARG A 161 4.68 12.06 -4.19
N SER A 162 4.57 10.93 -4.84
CA SER A 162 5.57 9.87 -4.79
C SER A 162 6.37 9.83 -6.08
N GLU A 163 7.65 10.09 -5.97
CA GLU A 163 8.60 9.93 -7.06
C GLU A 163 9.66 8.90 -6.65
N PHE A 164 9.94 7.96 -7.53
CA PHE A 164 10.85 6.87 -7.22
C PHE A 164 11.58 6.34 -8.44
N THR A 165 12.66 5.63 -8.20
CA THR A 165 13.37 4.86 -9.22
C THR A 165 13.60 3.44 -8.73
N VAL A 166 13.68 2.50 -9.64
CA VAL A 166 13.96 1.09 -9.34
C VAL A 166 15.32 0.69 -9.89
N GLY A 167 15.96 -0.24 -9.22
CA GLY A 167 17.24 -0.80 -9.68
C GLY A 167 17.12 -1.47 -11.05
N ASP A 168 16.06 -2.25 -11.22
CA ASP A 168 15.73 -2.93 -12.47
C ASP A 168 14.22 -2.85 -12.71
N ILE A 169 13.84 -2.19 -13.79
CA ILE A 169 12.42 -1.99 -14.16
C ILE A 169 11.76 -3.29 -14.67
N LYS A 170 12.55 -4.32 -15.00
CA LYS A 170 12.03 -5.61 -15.50
C LYS A 170 10.97 -6.21 -14.55
N TYR A 171 11.14 -6.05 -13.24
CA TYR A 171 10.19 -6.58 -12.26
C TYR A 171 8.80 -5.92 -12.36
N LEU A 172 8.74 -4.62 -12.56
CA LEU A 172 7.47 -3.89 -12.73
C LEU A 172 6.78 -4.28 -14.05
N ILE A 173 7.55 -4.50 -15.11
CA ILE A 173 7.03 -4.90 -16.41
C ILE A 173 6.55 -6.34 -16.39
N LYS A 174 7.34 -7.28 -15.85
CA LYS A 174 6.96 -8.70 -15.71
C LYS A 174 5.63 -8.85 -14.96
N LYS A 175 5.34 -7.94 -14.03
CA LYS A 175 4.10 -7.92 -13.25
C LYS A 175 2.99 -7.04 -13.84
N GLY A 176 3.21 -6.39 -15.00
CA GLY A 176 2.21 -5.56 -15.67
C GLY A 176 1.87 -4.23 -14.97
N ARG A 177 2.73 -3.73 -14.06
CA ARG A 177 2.50 -2.50 -13.29
C ARG A 177 3.02 -1.24 -13.98
N VAL A 178 3.74 -1.40 -15.08
CA VAL A 178 4.20 -0.30 -15.95
C VAL A 178 3.78 -0.60 -17.38
N SER A 179 3.43 0.44 -18.12
CA SER A 179 2.93 0.27 -19.49
C SER A 179 3.93 -0.42 -20.41
N SER A 180 3.43 -1.17 -21.41
CA SER A 180 4.23 -1.86 -22.42
C SER A 180 5.09 -0.91 -23.27
N LEU A 181 4.78 0.37 -23.30
CA LEU A 181 5.60 1.38 -23.96
C LEU A 181 6.96 1.54 -23.28
N VAL A 182 7.00 1.47 -21.94
CA VAL A 182 8.25 1.51 -21.16
C VAL A 182 9.08 0.25 -21.42
N ALA A 183 8.43 -0.90 -21.67
CA ALA A 183 9.08 -2.16 -21.99
C ALA A 183 9.97 -2.07 -23.24
N LYS A 184 9.61 -1.25 -24.22
CA LYS A 184 10.38 -1.05 -25.46
C LYS A 184 11.74 -0.38 -25.23
N PHE A 185 11.92 0.30 -24.11
CA PHE A 185 13.15 1.02 -23.78
C PHE A 185 14.10 0.28 -22.82
N ILE A 186 13.73 -0.95 -22.39
CA ILE A 186 14.52 -1.75 -21.42
C ILE A 186 15.93 -2.06 -21.92
N ASN A 187 16.09 -2.28 -23.24
CA ASN A 187 17.37 -2.68 -23.84
C ASN A 187 18.37 -1.50 -23.96
N LEU A 188 18.00 -0.30 -23.54
CA LEU A 188 18.91 0.83 -23.51
C LEU A 188 19.74 0.78 -22.22
N ILE A 189 20.90 0.17 -22.32
CA ILE A 189 21.90 0.05 -21.27
C ILE A 189 22.18 1.45 -20.67
N LYS A 190 22.04 1.58 -19.33
CA LYS A 190 22.32 2.78 -18.54
C LYS A 190 21.19 3.83 -18.41
N ILE A 191 19.98 3.62 -18.90
CA ILE A 191 18.85 4.49 -18.60
C ILE A 191 18.19 4.08 -17.29
N LYS A 192 17.99 5.04 -16.38
CA LYS A 192 17.15 4.92 -15.21
C LYS A 192 15.89 5.76 -15.41
N PHE A 193 14.75 5.16 -15.15
CA PHE A 193 13.47 5.85 -15.23
C PHE A 193 13.15 6.46 -13.87
N LEU A 194 12.76 7.73 -13.89
CA LEU A 194 12.07 8.37 -12.78
C LEU A 194 10.58 8.08 -12.94
N LEU A 195 10.00 7.46 -11.94
CA LEU A 195 8.61 7.01 -11.92
C LEU A 195 7.82 7.85 -10.92
N LYS A 196 6.54 8.04 -11.19
CA LYS A 196 5.60 8.71 -10.29
C LYS A 196 4.25 8.02 -10.28
N GLY A 197 3.45 8.23 -9.24
CA GLY A 197 2.02 7.96 -9.26
C GLY A 197 1.30 8.97 -10.16
N SER A 198 0.29 8.52 -10.89
CA SER A 198 -0.62 9.40 -11.65
C SER A 198 -1.93 9.61 -10.90
N LEU A 199 -2.69 10.63 -11.31
CA LEU A 199 -4.04 10.87 -10.79
C LEU A 199 -5.01 9.71 -11.06
N ASP A 200 -4.73 8.92 -12.11
CA ASP A 200 -5.47 7.69 -12.43
C ASP A 200 -5.00 6.47 -11.63
N SER A 201 -4.27 6.69 -10.54
CA SER A 201 -3.76 5.63 -9.66
C SER A 201 -2.85 4.62 -10.38
N LYS A 202 -2.08 5.04 -11.38
CA LYS A 202 -1.13 4.21 -12.15
C LYS A 202 0.30 4.68 -11.95
N ILE A 203 1.25 3.83 -12.34
CA ILE A 203 2.66 4.22 -12.41
C ILE A 203 2.97 4.81 -13.79
N GLU A 204 3.49 6.02 -13.79
CA GLU A 204 3.92 6.74 -15.00
C GLU A 204 5.41 7.08 -14.96
N VAL A 205 5.99 7.22 -16.15
CA VAL A 205 7.36 7.74 -16.29
C VAL A 205 7.31 9.26 -16.26
N SER A 206 7.94 9.86 -15.26
CA SER A 206 8.10 11.32 -15.14
C SER A 206 9.40 11.84 -15.77
N GLY A 207 10.39 10.96 -15.92
CA GLY A 207 11.66 11.33 -16.53
C GLY A 207 12.59 10.15 -16.79
N LYS A 208 13.71 10.43 -17.39
CA LYS A 208 14.80 9.48 -17.62
C LYS A 208 16.13 10.13 -17.37
N VAL A 209 17.04 9.41 -16.75
CA VAL A 209 18.42 9.87 -16.50
C VAL A 209 19.41 8.81 -16.97
N PHE A 210 20.58 9.27 -17.42
CA PHE A 210 21.66 8.39 -17.84
C PHE A 210 22.67 8.21 -16.68
N GLY A 211 22.87 6.96 -16.27
CA GLY A 211 23.83 6.61 -15.23
C GLY A 211 23.32 6.92 -13.80
N ARG A 212 24.01 6.33 -12.81
CA ARG A 212 24.00 6.78 -11.42
C ARG A 212 25.35 7.44 -11.19
N LYS A 213 25.41 8.75 -11.00
CA LYS A 213 26.54 9.32 -10.27
C LYS A 213 26.34 8.95 -8.80
N ILE A 214 27.22 8.14 -8.28
CA ILE A 214 27.36 7.85 -6.85
C ILE A 214 28.07 9.04 -6.24
#